data_7587c2333fdba925030eb5c4f1422687
#
_entry.id   7587c2333fdba925030eb5c4f1422687
#
_cell.length_a   1.000
_cell.length_b   1.000
_cell.length_c   1.000
_cell.angle_alpha   90.00
_cell.angle_beta   90.00
_cell.angle_gamma   90.00
#
_symmetry.space_group_name_H-M   'P 1'
#
loop_
_entity.id
_entity.type
_entity.pdbx_description
1 polymer ?
#
loop_
_entity_poly.entity_id
_entity_poly.type
_entity_poly.pdbx_seq_one_letter_code
_entity_poly.pdbx_strand_id
1 'polypeptide(L)'
;MKSKTFCFNPAVFRKNTVLYWPLWAGYLIALLAMLPIRLWMDFNSYISYYVASVPEQEKRSMLMYYFRETMSRTDVYSMVVFVMAVLTMMALFNYLFTARNTNMMHAFPVTRGELFGTSVVNALCFMLIPELIAFFATVLVCLSYGVTCVQYVAMFYLFVATASVLFLALSAVAAMLTGQLLGLPVIAVVLNMMYVWIRIVIGKVLCLIGYGLTEYTTRADHGLLFFSPISYFMRRVKFTPQYTQGDNIQYMTGITPEGFQMMGWYLLAAIVFFVAAAALYRKRPLEKAGDVVIFSVLNPFFRWLMGVMAGYTLVMYACMFLEEARIFLPRMVMAGTVIAAGLLAFYLAEMLIRKNFRVLNKKILRESVIFAGAMLASFGVVMGVAKMQESYVPKQEAVDSAEFALSYQMALDEEAVGDVLALQQEILAHADEWNSASKKTVDYTMVRFSYKLKNGNSVRRSYLIPYTESGLTMLAKLTSYERTPKQFEKYYLSDYYNNRYYVSGGFDLNYAHYIPFGDDTAQVLLDAIQQDVEEGNIQDYNLIHADGSWDSPEDQYSGYVNFGFEIPNKTTQYDEYLDEYIQAGDYCSISFGKKCRNLIDALVETGLINSEDDLILLKEQDAEVVGSIN
;
A
#
# COMPACT_ATOMS: atom_id res chain seq x y z
N MET A 1 44.54 -24.34 32.59
CA MET A 1 43.21 -23.87 32.96
C MET A 1 42.29 -23.96 31.73
N LYS A 2 41.33 -24.89 31.69
CA LYS A 2 40.33 -24.95 30.64
C LYS A 2 39.42 -23.73 30.76
N SER A 3 39.51 -22.83 29.81
CA SER A 3 38.62 -21.67 29.70
C SER A 3 37.15 -22.19 29.66
N LYS A 4 36.38 -21.86 30.67
CA LYS A 4 34.92 -21.95 30.61
C LYS A 4 34.51 -21.04 29.45
N THR A 5 33.90 -21.59 28.41
CA THR A 5 33.32 -20.86 27.29
C THR A 5 32.12 -20.02 27.77
N PHE A 6 32.39 -18.97 28.50
CA PHE A 6 31.38 -17.95 28.80
C PHE A 6 31.30 -17.00 27.62
N CYS A 7 30.18 -16.97 26.92
CA CYS A 7 29.91 -16.01 25.82
C CYS A 7 29.55 -14.61 26.32
N PHE A 8 29.87 -14.26 27.56
CA PHE A 8 29.47 -13.01 28.18
C PHE A 8 30.57 -12.43 29.08
N ASN A 9 30.84 -11.12 28.97
CA ASN A 9 31.80 -10.39 29.78
C ASN A 9 31.13 -9.20 30.49
N PRO A 10 30.97 -9.24 31.84
CA PRO A 10 30.28 -8.19 32.60
C PRO A 10 30.91 -6.81 32.51
N ALA A 11 32.23 -6.73 32.38
CA ALA A 11 32.94 -5.44 32.29
C ALA A 11 32.66 -4.73 30.97
N VAL A 12 32.64 -5.48 29.86
CA VAL A 12 32.26 -4.96 28.53
C VAL A 12 30.77 -4.57 28.54
N PHE A 13 29.90 -5.39 29.14
CA PHE A 13 28.48 -5.09 29.27
C PHE A 13 28.24 -3.74 29.97
N ARG A 14 28.83 -3.56 31.19
CA ARG A 14 28.67 -2.34 31.96
C ARG A 14 29.23 -1.12 31.24
N LYS A 15 30.38 -1.25 30.60
CA LYS A 15 30.99 -0.17 29.80
C LYS A 15 30.05 0.27 28.68
N ASN A 16 29.51 -0.67 27.90
CA ASN A 16 28.62 -0.37 26.79
C ASN A 16 27.31 0.27 27.28
N THR A 17 26.72 -0.23 28.37
CA THR A 17 25.48 0.33 28.94
C THR A 17 25.68 1.78 29.40
N VAL A 18 26.81 2.10 30.04
CA VAL A 18 27.11 3.48 30.48
C VAL A 18 27.46 4.38 29.29
N LEU A 19 28.23 3.88 28.31
CA LEU A 19 28.66 4.68 27.17
C LEU A 19 27.47 5.03 26.22
N TYR A 20 26.58 4.10 26.00
CA TYR A 20 25.49 4.25 25.03
C TYR A 20 24.12 4.45 25.68
N TRP A 21 24.09 4.95 26.93
CA TRP A 21 22.82 5.21 27.63
C TRP A 21 21.86 6.13 26.86
N PRO A 22 22.32 7.14 26.07
CA PRO A 22 21.39 8.01 25.35
C PRO A 22 20.54 7.27 24.32
N LEU A 23 21.03 6.13 23.78
CA LEU A 23 20.28 5.34 22.79
C LEU A 23 19.06 4.66 23.44
N TRP A 24 19.27 3.86 24.50
CA TRP A 24 18.15 3.16 25.11
C TRP A 24 17.22 4.10 25.89
N ALA A 25 17.75 5.20 26.46
CA ALA A 25 16.93 6.23 27.09
C ALA A 25 16.09 7.00 26.04
N GLY A 26 16.70 7.37 24.92
CA GLY A 26 16.00 8.01 23.80
C GLY A 26 14.91 7.09 23.22
N TYR A 27 15.18 5.80 23.09
CA TYR A 27 14.19 4.82 22.67
C TYR A 27 13.03 4.70 23.66
N LEU A 28 13.33 4.66 24.97
CA LEU A 28 12.30 4.65 26.02
C LEU A 28 11.40 5.90 25.93
N ILE A 29 12.01 7.09 25.80
CA ILE A 29 11.25 8.35 25.68
C ILE A 29 10.35 8.30 24.44
N ALA A 30 10.88 7.82 23.30
CA ALA A 30 10.09 7.68 22.08
C ALA A 30 8.90 6.74 22.27
N LEU A 31 9.10 5.56 22.87
CA LEU A 31 8.03 4.61 23.13
C LEU A 31 6.97 5.16 24.11
N LEU A 32 7.42 5.85 25.17
CA LEU A 32 6.49 6.47 26.12
C LEU A 32 5.67 7.59 25.47
N ALA A 33 6.28 8.38 24.62
CA ALA A 33 5.59 9.45 23.89
C ALA A 33 4.57 8.90 22.88
N MET A 34 4.95 7.85 22.15
CA MET A 34 4.14 7.32 21.05
C MET A 34 2.91 6.53 21.52
N LEU A 35 2.96 5.84 22.66
CA LEU A 35 1.85 5.01 23.11
C LEU A 35 1.27 5.48 24.45
N PRO A 36 1.88 5.31 25.64
CA PRO A 36 1.19 5.62 26.89
C PRO A 36 0.86 7.12 27.06
N ILE A 37 1.76 8.03 26.69
CA ILE A 37 1.50 9.48 26.81
C ILE A 37 0.44 9.91 25.80
N ARG A 38 0.54 9.47 24.55
CA ARG A 38 -0.43 9.77 23.50
C ARG A 38 -1.82 9.27 23.91
N LEU A 39 -1.91 8.04 24.36
CA LEU A 39 -3.15 7.40 24.80
C LEU A 39 -3.75 8.14 25.99
N TRP A 40 -2.92 8.56 26.97
CA TRP A 40 -3.37 9.37 28.08
C TRP A 40 -3.95 10.71 27.62
N MET A 41 -3.30 11.38 26.66
CA MET A 41 -3.79 12.64 26.09
C MET A 41 -5.13 12.45 25.37
N ASP A 42 -5.26 11.42 24.55
CA ASP A 42 -6.48 11.14 23.79
C ASP A 42 -7.65 10.79 24.75
N PHE A 43 -7.41 9.97 25.75
CA PHE A 43 -8.42 9.63 26.77
C PHE A 43 -8.83 10.85 27.61
N ASN A 44 -7.87 11.64 28.06
CA ASN A 44 -8.16 12.84 28.84
C ASN A 44 -8.92 13.89 28.04
N SER A 45 -8.56 14.10 26.77
CA SER A 45 -9.26 15.01 25.88
C SER A 45 -10.71 14.58 25.67
N TYR A 46 -10.95 13.30 25.38
CA TYR A 46 -12.31 12.78 25.20
C TYR A 46 -13.16 12.97 26.47
N ILE A 47 -12.63 12.58 27.63
CA ILE A 47 -13.36 12.72 28.91
C ILE A 47 -13.65 14.19 29.23
N SER A 48 -12.72 15.11 28.98
CA SER A 48 -12.90 16.53 29.26
C SER A 48 -14.01 17.18 28.43
N TYR A 49 -14.20 16.73 27.18
CA TYR A 49 -15.17 17.32 26.26
C TYR A 49 -16.57 16.69 26.32
N TYR A 50 -16.69 15.39 26.66
CA TYR A 50 -17.94 14.64 26.42
C TYR A 50 -18.60 14.05 27.68
N VAL A 51 -17.99 14.12 28.86
CA VAL A 51 -18.39 13.30 30.04
C VAL A 51 -19.74 13.63 30.68
N ALA A 52 -20.33 14.79 30.43
CA ALA A 52 -21.53 15.19 31.20
C ALA A 52 -22.85 14.54 30.74
N SER A 53 -22.91 13.91 29.57
CA SER A 53 -24.18 13.44 28.97
C SER A 53 -24.14 12.10 28.24
N VAL A 54 -22.98 11.41 28.19
CA VAL A 54 -22.81 10.20 27.37
C VAL A 54 -22.98 8.92 28.20
N PRO A 55 -23.74 7.90 27.73
CA PRO A 55 -23.87 6.60 28.38
C PRO A 55 -22.52 5.92 28.60
N GLU A 56 -22.36 5.19 29.70
CA GLU A 56 -21.09 4.53 30.06
C GLU A 56 -20.62 3.50 29.00
N GLN A 57 -21.56 2.89 28.27
CA GLN A 57 -21.26 1.95 27.20
C GLN A 57 -20.63 2.64 25.98
N GLU A 58 -21.15 3.77 25.59
CA GLU A 58 -20.63 4.61 24.51
C GLU A 58 -19.25 5.16 24.87
N LYS A 59 -19.08 5.63 26.10
CA LYS A 59 -17.79 6.09 26.63
C LYS A 59 -16.72 4.98 26.53
N ARG A 60 -17.05 3.74 26.93
CA ARG A 60 -16.11 2.61 26.80
C ARG A 60 -15.79 2.30 25.34
N SER A 61 -16.79 2.33 24.47
CA SER A 61 -16.61 2.13 23.03
C SER A 61 -15.62 3.16 22.45
N MET A 62 -15.79 4.42 22.78
CA MET A 62 -14.91 5.50 22.32
C MET A 62 -13.48 5.39 22.88
N LEU A 63 -13.32 5.05 24.16
CA LEU A 63 -11.98 4.82 24.72
C LEU A 63 -11.28 3.63 24.03
N MET A 64 -12.03 2.56 23.70
CA MET A 64 -11.50 1.43 22.92
C MET A 64 -11.14 1.83 21.50
N TYR A 65 -11.89 2.73 20.88
CA TYR A 65 -11.58 3.28 19.55
C TYR A 65 -10.25 4.05 19.57
N TYR A 66 -10.05 5.00 20.49
CA TYR A 66 -8.78 5.73 20.59
C TYR A 66 -7.60 4.81 20.92
N PHE A 67 -7.82 3.80 21.77
CA PHE A 67 -6.83 2.78 22.07
C PHE A 67 -6.42 2.02 20.80
N ARG A 68 -7.38 1.53 20.03
CA ARG A 68 -7.14 0.81 18.78
C ARG A 68 -6.45 1.71 17.76
N GLU A 69 -6.91 2.95 17.59
CA GLU A 69 -6.32 3.90 16.64
C GLU A 69 -4.84 4.13 16.91
N THR A 70 -4.47 4.32 18.17
CA THR A 70 -3.08 4.50 18.57
C THR A 70 -2.22 3.26 18.29
N MET A 71 -2.75 2.06 18.48
CA MET A 71 -2.06 0.80 18.22
C MET A 71 -1.98 0.45 16.73
N SER A 72 -2.92 0.92 15.93
CA SER A 72 -3.00 0.58 14.50
C SER A 72 -1.89 1.22 13.65
N ARG A 73 -1.15 2.18 14.21
CA ARG A 73 0.02 2.79 13.54
C ARG A 73 1.25 1.88 13.55
N THR A 74 1.06 0.62 13.17
CA THR A 74 2.14 -0.40 13.13
C THR A 74 3.27 -0.04 12.17
N ASP A 75 2.99 0.77 11.15
CA ASP A 75 3.94 1.36 10.22
C ASP A 75 4.97 2.24 10.93
N VAL A 76 4.52 3.22 11.72
CA VAL A 76 5.39 4.14 12.47
C VAL A 76 6.21 3.38 13.51
N TYR A 77 5.59 2.46 14.26
CA TYR A 77 6.30 1.65 15.26
C TYR A 77 7.36 0.76 14.61
N SER A 78 7.05 0.10 13.50
CA SER A 78 8.01 -0.75 12.77
C SER A 78 9.21 0.06 12.30
N MET A 79 8.99 1.28 11.81
CA MET A 79 10.07 2.15 11.35
C MET A 79 10.95 2.61 12.51
N VAL A 80 10.38 3.06 13.63
CA VAL A 80 11.13 3.47 14.83
C VAL A 80 11.96 2.31 15.38
N VAL A 81 11.36 1.13 15.51
CA VAL A 81 12.06 -0.08 15.97
C VAL A 81 13.22 -0.44 15.03
N PHE A 82 13.00 -0.39 13.71
CA PHE A 82 14.05 -0.67 12.72
C PHE A 82 15.22 0.31 12.83
N VAL A 83 14.93 1.61 12.88
CA VAL A 83 15.96 2.64 13.00
C VAL A 83 16.75 2.47 14.30
N MET A 84 16.06 2.23 15.42
CA MET A 84 16.72 2.03 16.71
C MET A 84 17.55 0.74 16.76
N ALA A 85 17.11 -0.33 16.12
CA ALA A 85 17.90 -1.57 16.01
C ALA A 85 19.19 -1.34 15.21
N VAL A 86 19.10 -0.63 14.09
CA VAL A 86 20.27 -0.26 13.27
C VAL A 86 21.23 0.62 14.06
N LEU A 87 20.75 1.70 14.70
CA LEU A 87 21.58 2.60 15.52
C LEU A 87 22.25 1.86 16.69
N THR A 88 21.52 0.96 17.35
CA THR A 88 22.05 0.16 18.45
C THR A 88 23.19 -0.74 17.96
N MET A 89 23.03 -1.41 16.82
CA MET A 89 24.09 -2.24 16.24
C MET A 89 25.27 -1.40 15.73
N MET A 90 25.02 -0.22 15.16
CA MET A 90 26.09 0.72 14.78
C MET A 90 26.92 1.13 15.99
N ALA A 91 26.29 1.44 17.11
CA ALA A 91 26.97 1.86 18.34
C ALA A 91 27.78 0.71 18.95
N LEU A 92 27.16 -0.44 19.17
CA LEU A 92 27.80 -1.56 19.85
C LEU A 92 28.92 -2.23 19.05
N PHE A 93 28.82 -2.23 17.72
CA PHE A 93 29.86 -2.74 16.82
C PHE A 93 30.73 -1.65 16.19
N ASN A 94 30.65 -0.39 16.66
CA ASN A 94 31.43 0.72 16.13
C ASN A 94 32.93 0.44 16.07
N TYR A 95 33.46 -0.32 17.03
CA TYR A 95 34.88 -0.71 17.07
C TYR A 95 35.33 -1.52 15.84
N LEU A 96 34.42 -2.14 15.06
CA LEU A 96 34.72 -2.96 13.88
C LEU A 96 34.95 -2.14 12.60
N PHE A 97 34.64 -0.85 12.60
CA PHE A 97 34.65 -0.03 11.39
C PHE A 97 35.92 0.83 11.22
N THR A 98 36.75 0.88 12.24
CA THR A 98 38.04 1.61 12.24
C THR A 98 39.18 0.70 12.65
N ALA A 99 40.25 0.61 11.87
CA ALA A 99 41.38 -0.29 12.13
C ALA A 99 41.99 -0.05 13.54
N ARG A 100 42.09 1.22 13.96
CA ARG A 100 42.59 1.59 15.29
C ARG A 100 41.75 0.98 16.41
N ASN A 101 40.43 1.16 16.35
CA ASN A 101 39.53 0.66 17.40
C ASN A 101 39.42 -0.87 17.35
N THR A 102 39.43 -1.46 16.16
CA THR A 102 39.42 -2.92 15.97
C THR A 102 40.65 -3.54 16.66
N ASN A 103 41.85 -3.04 16.37
CA ASN A 103 43.08 -3.56 16.96
C ASN A 103 43.11 -3.37 18.47
N MET A 104 42.70 -2.21 18.96
CA MET A 104 42.61 -1.93 20.39
C MET A 104 41.69 -2.90 21.13
N MET A 105 40.47 -3.11 20.59
CA MET A 105 39.48 -4.00 21.23
C MET A 105 39.90 -5.48 21.24
N HIS A 106 40.62 -5.93 20.21
CA HIS A 106 41.11 -7.30 20.14
C HIS A 106 42.45 -7.53 20.85
N ALA A 107 43.09 -6.48 21.33
CA ALA A 107 44.28 -6.56 22.21
C ALA A 107 43.89 -6.86 23.67
N PHE A 108 42.63 -6.63 24.07
CA PHE A 108 42.18 -6.98 25.42
C PHE A 108 42.09 -8.51 25.59
N PRO A 109 42.25 -9.03 26.82
CA PRO A 109 42.14 -10.47 27.12
C PRO A 109 40.69 -10.96 27.13
N VAL A 110 39.95 -10.67 26.03
CA VAL A 110 38.56 -11.04 25.80
C VAL A 110 38.44 -11.79 24.48
N THR A 111 37.77 -12.92 24.48
CA THR A 111 37.59 -13.71 23.27
C THR A 111 36.60 -13.04 22.30
N ARG A 112 36.74 -13.33 20.99
CA ARG A 112 35.78 -12.86 19.99
C ARG A 112 34.33 -13.26 20.32
N GLY A 113 34.14 -14.49 20.84
CA GLY A 113 32.81 -14.98 21.25
C GLY A 113 32.19 -14.18 22.40
N GLU A 114 33.02 -13.79 23.41
CA GLU A 114 32.58 -12.96 24.51
C GLU A 114 32.21 -11.54 24.05
N LEU A 115 33.03 -10.92 23.18
CA LEU A 115 32.74 -9.61 22.63
C LEU A 115 31.42 -9.59 21.83
N PHE A 116 31.22 -10.57 20.95
CA PHE A 116 30.00 -10.68 20.15
C PHE A 116 28.78 -10.96 21.03
N GLY A 117 28.87 -11.99 21.88
CA GLY A 117 27.75 -12.37 22.77
C GLY A 117 27.34 -11.26 23.72
N THR A 118 28.34 -10.56 24.32
CA THR A 118 28.06 -9.41 25.20
C THR A 118 27.41 -8.26 24.43
N SER A 119 27.86 -7.97 23.20
CA SER A 119 27.24 -6.91 22.37
C SER A 119 25.81 -7.26 21.99
N VAL A 120 25.51 -8.52 21.65
CA VAL A 120 24.15 -8.97 21.34
C VAL A 120 23.26 -8.87 22.58
N VAL A 121 23.74 -9.29 23.77
CA VAL A 121 22.98 -9.16 25.02
C VAL A 121 22.72 -7.68 25.35
N ASN A 122 23.73 -6.80 25.19
CA ASN A 122 23.51 -5.36 25.36
C ASN A 122 22.43 -4.84 24.42
N ALA A 123 22.46 -5.25 23.13
CA ALA A 123 21.49 -4.81 22.14
C ALA A 123 20.06 -5.24 22.50
N LEU A 124 19.89 -6.49 22.92
CA LEU A 124 18.61 -7.00 23.37
C LEU A 124 18.11 -6.25 24.62
N CYS A 125 19.00 -5.99 25.59
CA CYS A 125 18.62 -5.22 26.76
C CYS A 125 18.22 -3.77 26.40
N PHE A 126 18.93 -3.12 25.44
CA PHE A 126 18.66 -1.74 25.03
C PHE A 126 17.30 -1.58 24.34
N MET A 127 16.77 -2.64 23.73
CA MET A 127 15.46 -2.62 23.09
C MET A 127 14.37 -3.17 24.02
N LEU A 128 14.53 -4.39 24.54
CA LEU A 128 13.47 -5.09 25.27
C LEU A 128 13.16 -4.48 26.65
N ILE A 129 14.14 -3.90 27.36
CA ILE A 129 13.88 -3.27 28.66
C ILE A 129 13.01 -2.01 28.53
N PRO A 130 13.32 -1.04 27.63
CA PRO A 130 12.44 0.07 27.34
C PRO A 130 11.03 -0.36 26.91
N GLU A 131 10.92 -1.39 26.07
CA GLU A 131 9.62 -1.95 25.64
C GLU A 131 8.82 -2.49 26.83
N LEU A 132 9.46 -3.21 27.74
CA LEU A 132 8.81 -3.73 28.94
C LEU A 132 8.32 -2.59 29.86
N ILE A 133 9.12 -1.53 30.03
CA ILE A 133 8.73 -0.34 30.80
C ILE A 133 7.53 0.35 30.16
N ALA A 134 7.56 0.53 28.84
CA ALA A 134 6.46 1.14 28.10
C ALA A 134 5.19 0.28 28.11
N PHE A 135 5.32 -1.06 28.10
CA PHE A 135 4.21 -1.99 28.30
C PHE A 135 3.49 -1.73 29.63
N PHE A 136 4.22 -1.72 30.75
CA PHE A 136 3.61 -1.47 32.06
C PHE A 136 3.01 -0.07 32.16
N ALA A 137 3.68 0.95 31.61
CA ALA A 137 3.12 2.30 31.55
C ALA A 137 1.80 2.36 30.78
N THR A 138 1.72 1.67 29.62
CA THR A 138 0.47 1.60 28.84
C THR A 138 -0.65 0.89 29.58
N VAL A 139 -0.34 -0.25 30.23
CA VAL A 139 -1.32 -0.97 31.06
C VAL A 139 -1.84 -0.07 32.19
N LEU A 140 -0.97 0.67 32.86
CA LEU A 140 -1.37 1.59 33.93
C LEU A 140 -2.30 2.71 33.42
N VAL A 141 -2.00 3.28 32.25
CA VAL A 141 -2.90 4.27 31.63
C VAL A 141 -4.26 3.64 31.34
N CYS A 142 -4.32 2.49 30.69
CA CYS A 142 -5.59 1.81 30.38
C CYS A 142 -6.41 1.54 31.66
N LEU A 143 -5.78 1.00 32.68
CA LEU A 143 -6.45 0.67 33.96
C LEU A 143 -6.98 1.92 34.67
N SER A 144 -6.27 3.06 34.62
CA SER A 144 -6.69 4.32 35.24
C SER A 144 -7.98 4.89 34.63
N TYR A 145 -8.28 4.53 33.39
CA TYR A 145 -9.52 4.91 32.68
C TYR A 145 -10.57 3.79 32.62
N GLY A 146 -10.35 2.67 33.32
CA GLY A 146 -11.28 1.54 33.40
C GLY A 146 -11.36 0.70 32.10
N VAL A 147 -10.37 0.84 31.21
CA VAL A 147 -10.30 0.06 29.95
C VAL A 147 -9.53 -1.24 30.20
N THR A 148 -10.22 -2.39 30.15
CA THR A 148 -9.61 -3.72 30.33
C THR A 148 -9.04 -4.22 28.99
N CYS A 149 -7.84 -3.78 28.62
CA CYS A 149 -7.22 -4.10 27.34
C CYS A 149 -5.85 -4.77 27.46
N VAL A 150 -5.52 -5.34 28.60
CA VAL A 150 -4.19 -5.92 28.89
C VAL A 150 -3.75 -6.94 27.83
N GLN A 151 -4.67 -7.78 27.35
CA GLN A 151 -4.39 -8.76 26.29
C GLN A 151 -3.95 -8.11 24.97
N TYR A 152 -4.60 -7.03 24.57
CA TYR A 152 -4.26 -6.31 23.32
C TYR A 152 -2.93 -5.56 23.45
N VAL A 153 -2.68 -4.96 24.63
CA VAL A 153 -1.38 -4.35 24.94
C VAL A 153 -0.27 -5.40 24.89
N ALA A 154 -0.51 -6.59 25.48
CA ALA A 154 0.47 -7.68 25.44
C ALA A 154 0.76 -8.15 24.02
N MET A 155 -0.27 -8.30 23.17
CA MET A 155 -0.07 -8.65 21.77
C MET A 155 0.69 -7.57 20.99
N PHE A 156 0.37 -6.31 21.21
CA PHE A 156 1.09 -5.21 20.58
C PHE A 156 2.59 -5.22 20.96
N TYR A 157 2.92 -5.35 22.24
CA TYR A 157 4.32 -5.41 22.65
C TYR A 157 5.01 -6.72 22.26
N LEU A 158 4.28 -7.82 22.08
CA LEU A 158 4.83 -9.02 21.46
C LEU A 158 5.25 -8.76 20.01
N PHE A 159 4.44 -8.02 19.24
CA PHE A 159 4.81 -7.56 17.89
C PHE A 159 6.08 -6.69 17.94
N VAL A 160 6.12 -5.66 18.80
CA VAL A 160 7.27 -4.74 18.93
C VAL A 160 8.53 -5.50 19.31
N ALA A 161 8.48 -6.40 20.29
CA ALA A 161 9.60 -7.21 20.73
C ALA A 161 10.11 -8.18 19.64
N THR A 162 9.18 -8.82 18.90
CA THR A 162 9.54 -9.71 17.79
C THR A 162 10.26 -8.92 16.68
N ALA A 163 9.73 -7.74 16.32
CA ALA A 163 10.35 -6.85 15.35
C ALA A 163 11.74 -6.40 15.82
N SER A 164 11.90 -6.01 17.08
CA SER A 164 13.17 -5.63 17.70
C SER A 164 14.22 -6.73 17.60
N VAL A 165 13.87 -7.94 18.01
CA VAL A 165 14.81 -9.09 17.97
C VAL A 165 15.24 -9.41 16.54
N LEU A 166 14.31 -9.39 15.60
CA LEU A 166 14.59 -9.68 14.19
C LEU A 166 15.46 -8.59 13.54
N PHE A 167 15.10 -7.32 13.73
CA PHE A 167 15.86 -6.21 13.15
C PHE A 167 17.26 -6.09 13.75
N LEU A 168 17.43 -6.38 15.03
CA LEU A 168 18.75 -6.50 15.65
C LEU A 168 19.56 -7.64 15.00
N ALA A 169 18.95 -8.78 14.76
CA ALA A 169 19.63 -9.93 14.15
C ALA A 169 20.09 -9.64 12.71
N LEU A 170 19.22 -9.05 11.89
CA LEU A 170 19.54 -8.62 10.53
C LEU A 170 20.62 -7.53 10.51
N SER A 171 20.54 -6.56 11.42
CA SER A 171 21.55 -5.50 11.55
C SER A 171 22.89 -6.05 12.05
N ALA A 172 22.89 -7.11 12.87
CA ALA A 172 24.10 -7.81 13.26
C ALA A 172 24.77 -8.48 12.06
N VAL A 173 24.00 -9.15 11.18
CA VAL A 173 24.53 -9.70 9.92
C VAL A 173 25.09 -8.57 9.07
N ALA A 174 24.36 -7.47 8.89
CA ALA A 174 24.82 -6.32 8.13
C ALA A 174 26.14 -5.77 8.66
N ALA A 175 26.30 -5.66 9.99
CA ALA A 175 27.54 -5.21 10.63
C ALA A 175 28.74 -6.13 10.32
N MET A 176 28.51 -7.44 10.14
CA MET A 176 29.58 -8.38 9.83
C MET A 176 29.98 -8.35 8.34
N LEU A 177 29.09 -7.93 7.44
CA LEU A 177 29.35 -7.92 5.99
C LEU A 177 30.14 -6.69 5.52
N THR A 178 30.05 -5.55 6.25
CA THR A 178 30.73 -4.32 5.89
C THR A 178 31.80 -3.90 6.91
N GLY A 179 32.83 -3.22 6.45
CA GLY A 179 33.85 -2.56 7.30
C GLY A 179 33.61 -1.05 7.43
N GLN A 180 32.55 -0.51 6.83
CA GLN A 180 32.20 0.91 6.90
C GLN A 180 30.96 1.13 7.76
N LEU A 181 31.00 2.13 8.64
CA LEU A 181 29.91 2.45 9.53
C LEU A 181 28.61 2.76 8.75
N LEU A 182 28.71 3.57 7.70
CA LEU A 182 27.55 3.92 6.85
C LEU A 182 27.09 2.78 5.93
N GLY A 183 27.91 1.76 5.73
CA GLY A 183 27.51 0.56 4.98
C GLY A 183 26.52 -0.32 5.73
N LEU A 184 26.54 -0.28 7.08
CA LEU A 184 25.66 -1.10 7.90
C LEU A 184 24.17 -0.76 7.67
N PRO A 185 23.69 0.48 7.78
CA PRO A 185 22.28 0.81 7.53
C PRO A 185 21.86 0.47 6.10
N VAL A 186 22.71 0.70 5.11
CA VAL A 186 22.41 0.36 3.71
C VAL A 186 22.14 -1.14 3.54
N ILE A 187 23.05 -1.98 4.07
CA ILE A 187 22.89 -3.44 4.00
C ILE A 187 21.67 -3.89 4.82
N ALA A 188 21.43 -3.28 5.99
CA ALA A 188 20.25 -3.60 6.80
C ALA A 188 18.95 -3.29 6.06
N VAL A 189 18.85 -2.15 5.37
CA VAL A 189 17.70 -1.80 4.52
C VAL A 189 17.54 -2.82 3.38
N VAL A 190 18.63 -3.14 2.67
CA VAL A 190 18.58 -4.13 1.57
C VAL A 190 18.06 -5.48 2.07
N LEU A 191 18.58 -5.98 3.19
CA LEU A 191 18.15 -7.26 3.77
C LEU A 191 16.68 -7.26 4.20
N ASN A 192 16.16 -6.13 4.64
CA ASN A 192 14.77 -6.01 5.08
C ASN A 192 13.77 -5.73 3.96
N MET A 193 14.19 -5.07 2.86
CA MET A 193 13.27 -4.55 1.84
C MET A 193 13.49 -5.14 0.45
N MET A 194 14.43 -6.07 0.27
CA MET A 194 14.82 -6.56 -1.07
C MET A 194 13.66 -7.18 -1.85
N TYR A 195 12.81 -7.97 -1.20
CA TYR A 195 11.64 -8.55 -1.87
C TYR A 195 10.64 -7.46 -2.29
N VAL A 196 10.34 -6.50 -1.41
CA VAL A 196 9.43 -5.40 -1.74
C VAL A 196 10.00 -4.54 -2.85
N TRP A 197 11.33 -4.28 -2.84
CA TRP A 197 11.98 -3.59 -3.94
C TRP A 197 11.79 -4.32 -5.27
N ILE A 198 12.07 -5.63 -5.32
CA ILE A 198 11.86 -6.45 -6.53
C ILE A 198 10.41 -6.32 -7.00
N ARG A 199 9.46 -6.48 -6.09
CA ARG A 199 8.03 -6.43 -6.38
C ARG A 199 7.59 -5.08 -6.94
N ILE A 200 7.97 -3.97 -6.29
CA ILE A 200 7.61 -2.62 -6.72
C ILE A 200 8.26 -2.29 -8.07
N VAL A 201 9.58 -2.46 -8.15
CA VAL A 201 10.33 -2.01 -9.34
C VAL A 201 10.01 -2.88 -10.55
N ILE A 202 10.07 -4.21 -10.40
CA ILE A 202 9.75 -5.11 -11.52
C ILE A 202 8.26 -5.04 -11.87
N GLY A 203 7.38 -4.96 -10.86
CA GLY A 203 5.95 -4.78 -11.08
C GLY A 203 5.63 -3.50 -11.87
N LYS A 204 6.22 -2.36 -11.49
CA LYS A 204 6.03 -1.11 -12.23
C LYS A 204 6.61 -1.17 -13.65
N VAL A 205 7.78 -1.78 -13.82
CA VAL A 205 8.37 -1.98 -15.17
C VAL A 205 7.48 -2.89 -16.03
N LEU A 206 6.87 -3.93 -15.47
CA LEU A 206 5.88 -4.75 -16.18
C LEU A 206 4.68 -3.92 -16.64
N CYS A 207 4.13 -3.06 -15.77
CA CYS A 207 3.01 -2.18 -16.10
C CYS A 207 3.38 -1.16 -17.21
N LEU A 208 4.61 -0.64 -17.20
CA LEU A 208 5.10 0.29 -18.23
C LEU A 208 5.33 -0.38 -19.60
N ILE A 209 5.61 -1.68 -19.63
CA ILE A 209 5.86 -2.44 -20.86
C ILE A 209 4.57 -3.03 -21.44
N GLY A 210 3.71 -3.60 -20.59
CA GLY A 210 2.51 -4.34 -20.98
C GLY A 210 1.26 -3.46 -21.04
N TYR A 211 0.46 -3.64 -22.09
CA TYR A 211 -0.81 -2.95 -22.24
C TYR A 211 -1.87 -3.52 -21.29
N GLY A 212 -2.56 -2.66 -20.59
CA GLY A 212 -3.62 -3.07 -19.64
C GLY A 212 -3.14 -3.67 -18.33
N LEU A 213 -1.83 -3.75 -18.09
CA LEU A 213 -1.31 -4.23 -16.81
C LEU A 213 -1.37 -3.13 -15.75
N THR A 214 -1.89 -3.46 -14.57
CA THR A 214 -1.95 -2.57 -13.41
C THR A 214 -1.02 -3.04 -12.31
N GLU A 215 -0.62 -2.15 -11.42
CA GLU A 215 0.20 -2.50 -10.25
C GLU A 215 -0.47 -3.58 -9.38
N TYR A 216 -1.80 -3.62 -9.39
CA TYR A 216 -2.59 -4.59 -8.64
C TYR A 216 -2.47 -6.02 -9.16
N THR A 217 -2.25 -6.22 -10.48
CA THR A 217 -2.05 -7.55 -11.05
C THR A 217 -0.78 -8.22 -10.52
N THR A 218 0.19 -7.40 -10.10
CA THR A 218 1.46 -7.85 -9.53
C THR A 218 1.44 -7.88 -7.99
N ARG A 219 0.37 -7.37 -7.35
CA ARG A 219 0.25 -7.24 -5.89
C ARG A 219 -0.32 -8.46 -5.18
N ALA A 220 -0.71 -9.53 -5.88
CA ALA A 220 -1.14 -10.76 -5.23
C ALA A 220 -0.03 -11.29 -4.31
N ASP A 221 -0.18 -11.01 -3.01
CA ASP A 221 0.84 -11.28 -2.01
C ASP A 221 0.64 -12.66 -1.41
N HIS A 222 1.07 -13.67 -2.14
CA HIS A 222 0.97 -15.09 -1.75
C HIS A 222 1.87 -15.48 -0.56
N GLY A 223 1.98 -14.62 0.46
CA GLY A 223 2.79 -14.90 1.64
C GLY A 223 4.27 -14.56 1.49
N LEU A 224 4.73 -14.15 0.30
CA LEU A 224 6.14 -13.83 0.05
C LEU A 224 6.59 -12.52 0.73
N LEU A 225 5.65 -11.70 1.24
CA LEU A 225 5.96 -10.52 2.03
C LEU A 225 6.79 -10.85 3.29
N PHE A 226 6.73 -12.10 3.74
CA PHE A 226 7.61 -12.62 4.79
C PHE A 226 9.10 -12.35 4.55
N PHE A 227 9.55 -12.30 3.29
CA PHE A 227 10.93 -11.96 2.94
C PHE A 227 11.29 -10.47 3.03
N SER A 228 10.32 -9.63 3.39
CA SER A 228 10.54 -8.21 3.71
C SER A 228 9.91 -7.87 5.06
N PRO A 229 10.61 -8.20 6.17
CA PRO A 229 10.03 -8.14 7.51
C PRO A 229 9.43 -6.79 7.87
N ILE A 230 10.12 -5.69 7.56
CA ILE A 230 9.60 -4.35 7.87
C ILE A 230 8.25 -4.10 7.17
N SER A 231 8.14 -4.48 5.89
CA SER A 231 6.90 -4.31 5.13
C SER A 231 5.80 -5.26 5.60
N TYR A 232 6.17 -6.46 6.06
CA TYR A 232 5.22 -7.37 6.68
C TYR A 232 4.61 -6.77 7.94
N PHE A 233 5.46 -6.25 8.84
CA PHE A 233 5.00 -5.64 10.09
C PHE A 233 4.14 -4.39 9.84
N MET A 234 4.48 -3.58 8.83
CA MET A 234 3.71 -2.39 8.48
C MET A 234 2.34 -2.71 7.85
N ARG A 235 2.21 -3.80 7.10
CA ARG A 235 1.02 -4.06 6.27
C ARG A 235 0.13 -5.19 6.78
N ARG A 236 0.72 -6.24 7.39
CA ARG A 236 0.00 -7.45 7.80
C ARG A 236 -0.35 -7.49 9.28
N VAL A 237 0.40 -6.79 10.13
CA VAL A 237 0.06 -6.69 11.55
C VAL A 237 -0.97 -5.58 11.71
N LYS A 238 -2.21 -5.98 12.00
CA LYS A 238 -3.35 -5.08 12.13
C LYS A 238 -4.12 -5.38 13.42
N PHE A 239 -4.82 -4.36 13.89
CA PHE A 239 -5.72 -4.42 15.04
C PHE A 239 -7.12 -4.02 14.57
N THR A 240 -7.86 -5.00 14.02
CA THR A 240 -9.16 -4.80 13.41
C THR A 240 -10.23 -4.65 14.50
N PRO A 241 -11.08 -3.59 14.48
CA PRO A 241 -12.12 -3.40 15.48
C PRO A 241 -13.24 -4.41 15.33
N GLN A 242 -13.82 -4.84 16.45
CA GLN A 242 -15.06 -5.60 16.49
C GLN A 242 -16.17 -4.70 17.01
N TYR A 243 -17.28 -4.64 16.28
CA TYR A 243 -18.46 -3.87 16.65
C TYR A 243 -19.62 -4.78 17.00
N THR A 244 -20.45 -4.34 17.93
CA THR A 244 -21.76 -4.96 18.22
C THR A 244 -22.82 -3.89 18.00
N GLN A 245 -23.90 -4.27 17.32
CA GLN A 245 -24.99 -3.35 17.03
C GLN A 245 -25.84 -3.14 18.29
N GLY A 246 -26.07 -1.87 18.67
CA GLY A 246 -27.10 -1.45 19.63
C GLY A 246 -28.33 -0.95 18.88
N ASP A 247 -29.31 -0.44 19.61
CA ASP A 247 -30.61 -0.05 19.01
C ASP A 247 -30.51 1.04 17.92
N ASN A 248 -29.49 1.91 17.93
CA ASN A 248 -29.23 2.92 16.89
C ASN A 248 -27.74 3.28 16.71
N ILE A 249 -26.82 2.66 17.44
CA ILE A 249 -25.39 2.98 17.44
C ILE A 249 -24.56 1.71 17.48
N GLN A 250 -23.51 1.66 16.71
CA GLN A 250 -22.53 0.57 16.78
C GLN A 250 -21.51 0.82 17.89
N TYR A 251 -21.35 -0.13 18.78
CA TYR A 251 -20.39 -0.07 19.88
C TYR A 251 -19.19 -0.96 19.59
N MET A 252 -17.99 -0.40 19.72
CA MET A 252 -16.75 -1.18 19.65
C MET A 252 -16.61 -2.01 20.92
N THR A 253 -16.62 -3.33 20.78
CA THR A 253 -16.58 -4.29 21.89
C THR A 253 -15.26 -5.02 22.02
N GLY A 254 -14.43 -5.02 20.96
CA GLY A 254 -13.17 -5.74 20.96
C GLY A 254 -12.24 -5.39 19.80
N ILE A 255 -11.10 -6.06 19.79
CA ILE A 255 -10.08 -5.92 18.75
C ILE A 255 -9.63 -7.32 18.34
N THR A 256 -9.58 -7.58 17.04
CA THR A 256 -8.98 -8.81 16.48
C THR A 256 -7.56 -8.50 16.02
N PRO A 257 -6.52 -9.08 16.63
CA PRO A 257 -5.16 -8.94 16.16
C PRO A 257 -4.92 -9.87 14.96
N GLU A 258 -4.46 -9.31 13.85
CA GLU A 258 -4.14 -10.02 12.62
C GLU A 258 -2.64 -10.02 12.33
N GLY A 259 -2.15 -10.95 11.50
CA GLY A 259 -0.75 -11.01 11.07
C GLY A 259 0.21 -11.63 12.09
N PHE A 260 -0.27 -12.15 13.22
CA PHE A 260 0.58 -12.71 14.28
C PHE A 260 1.10 -14.13 13.99
N GLN A 261 0.55 -14.81 12.98
CA GLN A 261 0.91 -16.19 12.63
C GLN A 261 2.39 -16.36 12.27
N MET A 262 3.04 -15.33 11.74
CA MET A 262 4.45 -15.36 11.34
C MET A 262 5.44 -14.97 12.44
N MET A 263 4.98 -14.54 13.64
CA MET A 263 5.87 -14.07 14.71
C MET A 263 6.85 -15.17 15.17
N GLY A 264 6.38 -16.41 15.29
CA GLY A 264 7.22 -17.55 15.64
C GLY A 264 8.32 -17.83 14.60
N TRP A 265 7.99 -17.71 13.31
CA TRP A 265 8.95 -17.87 12.22
C TRP A 265 9.98 -16.75 12.19
N TYR A 266 9.58 -15.52 12.50
CA TYR A 266 10.52 -14.40 12.60
C TYR A 266 11.47 -14.53 13.78
N LEU A 267 11.01 -15.02 14.92
CA LEU A 267 11.89 -15.32 16.07
C LEU A 267 12.88 -16.44 15.72
N LEU A 268 12.43 -17.50 15.04
CA LEU A 268 13.32 -18.55 14.56
C LEU A 268 14.34 -18.00 13.56
N ALA A 269 13.90 -17.18 12.61
CA ALA A 269 14.80 -16.52 11.66
C ALA A 269 15.83 -15.62 12.37
N ALA A 270 15.43 -14.89 13.39
CA ALA A 270 16.34 -14.05 14.18
C ALA A 270 17.43 -14.88 14.87
N ILE A 271 17.09 -16.05 15.42
CA ILE A 271 18.09 -16.96 15.99
C ILE A 271 19.09 -17.41 14.91
N VAL A 272 18.58 -17.81 13.73
CA VAL A 272 19.44 -18.22 12.60
C VAL A 272 20.36 -17.08 12.17
N PHE A 273 19.85 -15.84 12.08
CA PHE A 273 20.68 -14.67 11.71
C PHE A 273 21.70 -14.31 12.78
N PHE A 274 21.39 -14.42 14.08
CA PHE A 274 22.39 -14.21 15.14
C PHE A 274 23.50 -15.27 15.09
N VAL A 275 23.15 -16.54 14.84
CA VAL A 275 24.13 -17.62 14.67
C VAL A 275 24.99 -17.37 13.43
N ALA A 276 24.39 -16.95 12.31
CA ALA A 276 25.12 -16.59 11.11
C ALA A 276 26.05 -15.39 11.35
N ALA A 277 25.59 -14.34 12.02
CA ALA A 277 26.41 -13.18 12.39
C ALA A 277 27.58 -13.58 13.29
N ALA A 278 27.38 -14.48 14.27
CA ALA A 278 28.44 -15.01 15.12
C ALA A 278 29.47 -15.79 14.32
N ALA A 279 29.04 -16.63 13.37
CA ALA A 279 29.93 -17.38 12.48
C ALA A 279 30.76 -16.45 11.56
N LEU A 280 30.10 -15.43 10.99
CA LEU A 280 30.76 -14.41 10.18
C LEU A 280 31.78 -13.61 11.02
N TYR A 281 31.41 -13.24 12.24
CA TYR A 281 32.32 -12.52 13.14
C TYR A 281 33.60 -13.30 13.44
N ARG A 282 33.49 -14.61 13.69
CA ARG A 282 34.66 -15.48 13.92
C ARG A 282 35.60 -15.52 12.73
N LYS A 283 35.06 -15.51 11.49
CA LYS A 283 35.80 -15.55 10.23
C LYS A 283 36.21 -14.18 9.71
N ARG A 284 35.77 -13.08 10.35
CA ARG A 284 36.01 -11.71 9.88
C ARG A 284 37.51 -11.38 9.94
N PRO A 285 38.13 -10.99 8.80
CA PRO A 285 39.51 -10.47 8.80
C PRO A 285 39.52 -9.04 9.40
N LEU A 286 40.39 -8.82 10.40
CA LEU A 286 40.48 -7.53 11.13
C LEU A 286 41.14 -6.44 10.28
N GLU A 287 41.99 -6.83 9.34
CA GLU A 287 42.74 -5.95 8.43
C GLU A 287 41.85 -5.18 7.46
N LYS A 288 40.64 -5.68 7.22
CA LYS A 288 39.65 -5.08 6.30
C LYS A 288 38.69 -4.09 6.97
N ALA A 289 39.01 -3.62 8.18
CA ALA A 289 38.26 -2.54 8.79
C ALA A 289 38.35 -1.27 7.91
N GLY A 290 37.19 -0.69 7.56
CA GLY A 290 37.09 0.41 6.61
C GLY A 290 36.79 0.01 5.17
N ASP A 291 36.78 -1.30 4.81
CA ASP A 291 36.40 -1.76 3.47
C ASP A 291 34.88 -1.84 3.33
N VAL A 292 34.36 -1.55 2.13
CA VAL A 292 32.90 -1.62 1.85
C VAL A 292 32.40 -3.05 2.03
N VAL A 293 33.13 -4.03 1.49
CA VAL A 293 32.82 -5.47 1.57
C VAL A 293 33.96 -6.18 2.28
N ILE A 294 33.67 -6.82 3.41
CA ILE A 294 34.66 -7.54 4.22
C ILE A 294 35.13 -8.83 3.54
N PHE A 295 34.21 -9.60 3.00
CA PHE A 295 34.52 -10.88 2.40
C PHE A 295 34.68 -10.74 0.88
N SER A 296 35.90 -10.90 0.37
CA SER A 296 36.22 -10.73 -1.06
C SER A 296 35.41 -11.64 -2.00
N VAL A 297 34.94 -12.77 -1.49
CA VAL A 297 34.03 -13.68 -2.22
C VAL A 297 32.70 -12.99 -2.57
N LEU A 298 32.28 -12.01 -1.79
CA LEU A 298 31.02 -11.26 -2.01
C LEU A 298 31.19 -10.07 -2.97
N ASN A 299 32.41 -9.72 -3.39
CA ASN A 299 32.63 -8.58 -4.28
C ASN A 299 31.88 -8.68 -5.62
N PRO A 300 31.87 -9.83 -6.34
CA PRO A 300 31.06 -9.95 -7.55
C PRO A 300 29.57 -9.78 -7.27
N PHE A 301 29.06 -10.41 -6.20
CA PHE A 301 27.66 -10.31 -5.81
C PHE A 301 27.26 -8.86 -5.51
N PHE A 302 28.09 -8.12 -4.78
CA PHE A 302 27.83 -6.70 -4.46
C PHE A 302 27.72 -5.85 -5.75
N ARG A 303 28.67 -6.02 -6.71
CA ARG A 303 28.64 -5.32 -8.00
C ARG A 303 27.36 -5.60 -8.79
N TRP A 304 27.02 -6.88 -8.90
CA TRP A 304 25.82 -7.31 -9.63
C TRP A 304 24.54 -6.80 -8.98
N LEU A 305 24.45 -6.90 -7.65
CA LEU A 305 23.29 -6.40 -6.91
C LEU A 305 23.11 -4.89 -7.12
N MET A 306 24.17 -4.11 -6.94
CA MET A 306 24.15 -2.66 -7.16
C MET A 306 23.77 -2.31 -8.60
N GLY A 307 24.31 -3.01 -9.57
CA GLY A 307 24.00 -2.79 -10.99
C GLY A 307 22.54 -3.11 -11.33
N VAL A 308 22.03 -4.26 -10.89
CA VAL A 308 20.61 -4.65 -11.11
C VAL A 308 19.67 -3.67 -10.44
N MET A 309 19.91 -3.37 -9.16
CA MET A 309 19.05 -2.44 -8.41
C MET A 309 19.02 -1.06 -9.06
N ALA A 310 20.18 -0.50 -9.40
CA ALA A 310 20.24 0.83 -10.01
C ALA A 310 19.65 0.84 -11.43
N GLY A 311 19.92 -0.17 -12.26
CA GLY A 311 19.43 -0.26 -13.62
C GLY A 311 17.90 -0.23 -13.71
N TYR A 312 17.25 -1.12 -12.98
CA TYR A 312 15.78 -1.20 -12.97
C TYR A 312 15.13 -0.02 -12.24
N THR A 313 15.71 0.43 -11.13
CA THR A 313 15.16 1.60 -10.39
C THR A 313 15.23 2.86 -11.24
N LEU A 314 16.34 3.09 -11.93
CA LEU A 314 16.48 4.30 -12.75
C LEU A 314 15.51 4.28 -13.93
N VAL A 315 15.32 3.14 -14.62
CA VAL A 315 14.35 3.08 -15.72
C VAL A 315 12.93 3.29 -15.22
N MET A 316 12.59 2.73 -14.06
CA MET A 316 11.28 2.94 -13.44
C MET A 316 11.01 4.43 -13.22
N TYR A 317 11.91 5.13 -12.51
CA TYR A 317 11.73 6.56 -12.23
C TYR A 317 11.82 7.43 -13.49
N ALA A 318 12.71 7.10 -14.43
CA ALA A 318 12.79 7.82 -15.70
C ALA A 318 11.48 7.72 -16.50
N CYS A 319 10.89 6.52 -16.57
CA CYS A 319 9.61 6.34 -17.23
C CYS A 319 8.48 7.07 -16.52
N MET A 320 8.41 6.98 -15.18
CA MET A 320 7.38 7.68 -14.40
C MET A 320 7.46 9.20 -14.58
N PHE A 321 8.66 9.76 -14.51
CA PHE A 321 8.86 11.21 -14.71
C PHE A 321 8.51 11.68 -16.13
N LEU A 322 8.85 10.88 -17.14
CA LEU A 322 8.54 11.19 -18.53
C LEU A 322 7.06 10.96 -18.86
N GLU A 323 6.40 10.00 -18.20
CA GLU A 323 4.97 9.75 -18.33
C GLU A 323 4.13 10.96 -17.89
N GLU A 324 4.53 11.66 -16.82
CA GLU A 324 3.90 12.93 -16.41
C GLU A 324 4.01 14.01 -17.50
N ALA A 325 5.11 14.00 -18.24
CA ALA A 325 5.30 14.89 -19.41
C ALA A 325 4.68 14.34 -20.70
N ARG A 326 3.91 13.25 -20.66
CA ARG A 326 3.36 12.50 -21.81
C ARG A 326 4.43 12.02 -22.80
N ILE A 327 5.66 11.76 -22.33
CA ILE A 327 6.76 11.23 -23.14
C ILE A 327 6.94 9.75 -22.79
N PHE A 328 6.64 8.86 -23.72
CA PHE A 328 6.75 7.42 -23.53
C PHE A 328 8.02 6.87 -24.18
N LEU A 329 8.84 6.17 -23.38
CA LEU A 329 10.08 5.58 -23.87
C LEU A 329 9.80 4.30 -24.67
N PRO A 330 10.36 4.16 -25.89
CA PRO A 330 10.32 2.90 -26.61
C PRO A 330 10.99 1.76 -25.81
N ARG A 331 10.48 0.54 -25.93
CA ARG A 331 10.99 -0.64 -25.21
C ARG A 331 12.50 -0.85 -25.38
N MET A 332 13.04 -0.58 -26.58
CA MET A 332 14.48 -0.67 -26.84
C MET A 332 15.28 0.40 -26.07
N VAL A 333 14.75 1.62 -25.96
CA VAL A 333 15.38 2.68 -25.17
C VAL A 333 15.34 2.33 -23.68
N MET A 334 14.25 1.75 -23.18
CA MET A 334 14.17 1.24 -21.81
C MET A 334 15.23 0.18 -21.54
N ALA A 335 15.41 -0.80 -22.44
CA ALA A 335 16.47 -1.81 -22.34
C ALA A 335 17.86 -1.17 -22.30
N GLY A 336 18.13 -0.23 -23.19
CA GLY A 336 19.39 0.53 -23.22
C GLY A 336 19.64 1.30 -21.90
N THR A 337 18.60 1.93 -21.35
CA THR A 337 18.68 2.66 -20.07
C THR A 337 18.98 1.71 -18.90
N VAL A 338 18.31 0.54 -18.83
CA VAL A 338 18.56 -0.49 -17.82
C VAL A 338 20.03 -0.93 -17.86
N ILE A 339 20.57 -1.20 -19.04
CA ILE A 339 21.95 -1.64 -19.21
C ILE A 339 22.93 -0.52 -18.87
N ALA A 340 22.72 0.69 -19.39
CA ALA A 340 23.63 1.82 -19.18
C ALA A 340 23.69 2.22 -17.69
N ALA A 341 22.55 2.36 -17.02
CA ALA A 341 22.48 2.66 -15.60
C ALA A 341 23.05 1.53 -14.75
N GLY A 342 22.76 0.28 -15.12
CA GLY A 342 23.29 -0.90 -14.45
C GLY A 342 24.82 -0.97 -14.56
N LEU A 343 25.39 -0.73 -15.74
CA LEU A 343 26.85 -0.67 -15.94
C LEU A 343 27.50 0.46 -15.17
N LEU A 344 26.88 1.66 -15.15
CA LEU A 344 27.37 2.78 -14.36
C LEU A 344 27.48 2.39 -12.88
N ALA A 345 26.41 1.83 -12.31
CA ALA A 345 26.39 1.39 -10.93
C ALA A 345 27.36 0.23 -10.65
N PHE A 346 27.52 -0.70 -11.60
CA PHE A 346 28.51 -1.78 -11.54
C PHE A 346 29.94 -1.24 -11.42
N TYR A 347 30.32 -0.26 -12.24
CA TYR A 347 31.63 0.38 -12.17
C TYR A 347 31.79 1.24 -10.91
N LEU A 348 30.77 1.97 -10.48
CA LEU A 348 30.78 2.69 -9.21
C LEU A 348 30.98 1.74 -8.02
N ALA A 349 30.31 0.60 -8.01
CA ALA A 349 30.51 -0.42 -6.98
C ALA A 349 31.96 -0.96 -6.96
N GLU A 350 32.59 -1.17 -8.14
CA GLU A 350 33.99 -1.57 -8.22
C GLU A 350 34.94 -0.48 -7.73
N MET A 351 34.66 0.79 -8.04
CA MET A 351 35.42 1.94 -7.53
C MET A 351 35.35 2.01 -6.00
N LEU A 352 34.17 1.78 -5.43
CA LEU A 352 33.97 1.73 -3.98
C LEU A 352 34.73 0.57 -3.33
N ILE A 353 34.70 -0.63 -3.94
CA ILE A 353 35.41 -1.82 -3.43
C ILE A 353 36.92 -1.57 -3.45
N ARG A 354 37.47 -1.02 -4.53
CA ARG A 354 38.89 -0.76 -4.71
C ARG A 354 39.39 0.53 -4.08
N LYS A 355 38.49 1.42 -3.70
CA LYS A 355 38.83 2.80 -3.24
C LYS A 355 39.70 3.55 -4.26
N ASN A 356 39.51 3.28 -5.54
CA ASN A 356 40.29 3.84 -6.63
C ASN A 356 39.41 3.99 -7.88
N PHE A 357 39.59 5.08 -8.61
CA PHE A 357 38.86 5.34 -9.87
C PHE A 357 39.41 4.52 -11.07
N ARG A 358 40.65 3.99 -10.95
CA ARG A 358 41.26 3.16 -12.01
C ARG A 358 40.80 1.71 -11.90
N VAL A 359 39.58 1.44 -12.36
CA VAL A 359 38.93 0.12 -12.26
C VAL A 359 38.93 -0.66 -13.58
N LEU A 360 39.20 0.00 -14.71
CA LEU A 360 39.20 -0.63 -16.02
C LEU A 360 40.40 -1.58 -16.18
N ASN A 361 40.16 -2.85 -16.09
CA ASN A 361 41.13 -3.90 -16.41
C ASN A 361 40.43 -5.04 -17.19
N LYS A 362 41.20 -5.88 -17.87
CA LYS A 362 40.67 -6.96 -18.73
C LYS A 362 39.68 -7.89 -18.01
N LYS A 363 39.88 -8.14 -16.71
CA LYS A 363 39.00 -8.99 -15.93
C LYS A 363 37.64 -8.30 -15.70
N ILE A 364 37.64 -7.08 -15.22
CA ILE A 364 36.41 -6.32 -14.95
C ILE A 364 35.67 -6.00 -16.23
N LEU A 365 36.37 -5.69 -17.32
CA LEU A 365 35.75 -5.49 -18.63
C LEU A 365 35.02 -6.74 -19.10
N ARG A 366 35.63 -7.93 -18.97
CA ARG A 366 34.94 -9.21 -19.31
C ARG A 366 33.72 -9.42 -18.41
N GLU A 367 33.83 -9.19 -17.10
CA GLU A 367 32.72 -9.33 -16.18
C GLU A 367 31.58 -8.32 -16.48
N SER A 368 31.89 -7.09 -16.88
CA SER A 368 30.90 -6.08 -17.26
C SER A 368 30.16 -6.44 -18.57
N VAL A 369 30.83 -7.07 -19.53
CA VAL A 369 30.18 -7.58 -20.75
C VAL A 369 29.21 -8.72 -20.41
N ILE A 370 29.61 -9.64 -19.54
CA ILE A 370 28.74 -10.72 -19.06
C ILE A 370 27.55 -10.13 -18.30
N PHE A 371 27.80 -9.14 -17.42
CA PHE A 371 26.73 -8.43 -16.71
C PHE A 371 25.74 -7.74 -17.67
N ALA A 372 26.23 -7.01 -18.69
CA ALA A 372 25.38 -6.36 -19.69
C ALA A 372 24.51 -7.39 -20.46
N GLY A 373 25.09 -8.51 -20.84
CA GLY A 373 24.35 -9.63 -21.44
C GLY A 373 23.28 -10.20 -20.54
N ALA A 374 23.58 -10.38 -19.25
CA ALA A 374 22.62 -10.82 -18.25
C ALA A 374 21.49 -9.80 -18.02
N MET A 375 21.81 -8.51 -18.01
CA MET A 375 20.80 -7.44 -17.89
C MET A 375 19.87 -7.42 -19.11
N LEU A 376 20.40 -7.57 -20.31
CA LEU A 376 19.61 -7.70 -21.53
C LEU A 376 18.69 -8.93 -21.47
N ALA A 377 19.23 -10.07 -21.09
CA ALA A 377 18.45 -11.31 -20.93
C ALA A 377 17.36 -11.16 -19.86
N SER A 378 17.68 -10.55 -18.71
CA SER A 378 16.70 -10.30 -17.66
C SER A 378 15.56 -9.38 -18.12
N PHE A 379 15.88 -8.34 -18.88
CA PHE A 379 14.88 -7.46 -19.48
C PHE A 379 14.01 -8.19 -20.51
N GLY A 380 14.62 -9.08 -21.32
CA GLY A 380 13.89 -9.98 -22.22
C GLY A 380 12.90 -10.89 -21.48
N VAL A 381 13.29 -11.44 -20.33
CA VAL A 381 12.39 -12.22 -19.44
C VAL A 381 11.24 -11.34 -18.95
N VAL A 382 11.52 -10.13 -18.48
CA VAL A 382 10.48 -9.19 -18.02
C VAL A 382 9.51 -8.86 -19.16
N MET A 383 10.01 -8.63 -20.39
CA MET A 383 9.15 -8.43 -21.57
C MET A 383 8.29 -9.66 -21.88
N GLY A 384 8.86 -10.85 -21.80
CA GLY A 384 8.13 -12.12 -22.02
C GLY A 384 7.01 -12.32 -21.00
N VAL A 385 7.30 -12.04 -19.72
CA VAL A 385 6.30 -12.09 -18.64
C VAL A 385 5.22 -11.03 -18.86
N ALA A 386 5.58 -9.80 -19.24
CA ALA A 386 4.61 -8.74 -19.54
C ALA A 386 3.65 -9.17 -20.67
N LYS A 387 4.18 -9.72 -21.77
CA LYS A 387 3.36 -10.18 -22.91
C LYS A 387 2.44 -11.37 -22.53
N MET A 388 2.96 -12.30 -21.72
CA MET A 388 2.16 -13.42 -21.22
C MET A 388 1.02 -12.93 -20.31
N GLN A 389 1.28 -11.96 -19.44
CA GLN A 389 0.26 -11.39 -18.57
C GLN A 389 -0.73 -10.50 -19.32
N GLU A 390 -0.27 -9.73 -20.32
CA GLU A 390 -1.10 -8.89 -21.20
C GLU A 390 -2.16 -9.73 -21.92
N SER A 391 -1.78 -10.87 -22.47
CA SER A 391 -2.67 -11.77 -23.20
C SER A 391 -3.57 -12.64 -22.31
N TYR A 392 -3.38 -12.59 -20.99
CA TYR A 392 -4.14 -13.43 -20.07
C TYR A 392 -5.53 -12.86 -19.81
N VAL A 393 -6.56 -13.62 -20.19
CA VAL A 393 -7.96 -13.41 -19.83
C VAL A 393 -8.41 -14.61 -19.01
N PRO A 394 -9.02 -14.44 -17.84
CA PRO A 394 -9.49 -15.57 -17.04
C PRO A 394 -10.63 -16.31 -17.74
N LYS A 395 -10.74 -17.61 -17.50
CA LYS A 395 -11.90 -18.39 -17.97
C LYS A 395 -13.12 -18.08 -17.10
N GLN A 396 -14.29 -17.96 -17.68
CA GLN A 396 -15.54 -17.68 -16.98
C GLN A 396 -15.78 -18.62 -15.78
N GLU A 397 -15.52 -19.91 -15.95
CA GLU A 397 -15.67 -20.93 -14.90
C GLU A 397 -14.75 -20.71 -13.68
N ALA A 398 -13.63 -19.99 -13.86
CA ALA A 398 -12.64 -19.70 -12.81
C ALA A 398 -12.95 -18.40 -12.06
N VAL A 399 -13.87 -17.58 -12.58
CA VAL A 399 -14.26 -16.29 -11.97
C VAL A 399 -15.30 -16.54 -10.89
N ASP A 400 -15.10 -15.95 -9.72
CA ASP A 400 -16.03 -15.93 -8.59
C ASP A 400 -16.91 -14.68 -8.64
N SER A 401 -16.28 -13.51 -8.82
CA SER A 401 -16.97 -12.24 -9.02
C SER A 401 -16.15 -11.36 -9.96
N ALA A 402 -16.83 -10.45 -10.66
CA ALA A 402 -16.21 -9.53 -11.59
C ALA A 402 -16.77 -8.13 -11.40
N GLU A 403 -15.93 -7.15 -11.66
CA GLU A 403 -16.26 -5.74 -11.65
C GLU A 403 -15.76 -5.12 -12.96
N PHE A 404 -16.56 -4.23 -13.49
CA PHE A 404 -16.25 -3.45 -14.68
C PHE A 404 -16.46 -1.97 -14.38
N ALA A 405 -15.58 -1.11 -14.85
CA ALA A 405 -15.70 0.32 -14.67
C ALA A 405 -15.25 1.07 -15.93
N LEU A 406 -16.17 1.83 -16.47
CA LEU A 406 -15.92 2.84 -17.48
C LEU A 406 -16.21 4.21 -16.88
N SER A 407 -17.45 4.51 -16.55
CA SER A 407 -17.88 5.72 -15.85
C SER A 407 -18.01 5.46 -14.35
N TYR A 408 -18.52 4.30 -13.94
CA TYR A 408 -18.59 3.84 -12.57
C TYR A 408 -18.24 2.36 -12.42
N GLN A 409 -18.05 1.92 -11.20
CA GLN A 409 -17.68 0.55 -10.89
C GLN A 409 -18.93 -0.30 -10.71
N MET A 410 -19.14 -1.28 -11.59
CA MET A 410 -20.27 -2.18 -11.53
C MET A 410 -19.85 -3.59 -11.12
N ALA A 411 -20.57 -4.21 -10.20
CA ALA A 411 -20.48 -5.65 -9.94
C ALA A 411 -21.28 -6.43 -10.98
N LEU A 412 -20.72 -7.50 -11.53
CA LEU A 412 -21.29 -8.25 -12.64
C LEU A 412 -21.86 -9.60 -12.19
N ASP A 413 -23.02 -9.98 -12.74
CA ASP A 413 -23.59 -11.32 -12.58
C ASP A 413 -22.79 -12.37 -13.37
N GLU A 414 -23.00 -13.67 -13.04
CA GLU A 414 -22.35 -14.77 -13.77
C GLU A 414 -22.65 -14.72 -15.28
N GLU A 415 -23.86 -14.35 -15.68
CA GLU A 415 -24.24 -14.20 -17.10
C GLU A 415 -23.49 -13.06 -17.78
N ALA A 416 -23.38 -11.91 -17.12
CA ALA A 416 -22.69 -10.73 -17.65
C ALA A 416 -21.17 -10.88 -17.71
N VAL A 417 -20.58 -11.73 -16.88
CA VAL A 417 -19.14 -11.99 -16.88
C VAL A 417 -18.64 -12.49 -18.24
N GLY A 418 -19.43 -13.36 -18.92
CA GLY A 418 -19.07 -13.86 -20.25
C GLY A 418 -18.94 -12.77 -21.30
N ASP A 419 -19.90 -11.83 -21.34
CA ASP A 419 -19.91 -10.72 -22.29
C ASP A 419 -18.73 -9.77 -22.05
N VAL A 420 -18.47 -9.46 -20.79
CA VAL A 420 -17.35 -8.57 -20.41
C VAL A 420 -15.98 -9.20 -20.69
N LEU A 421 -15.83 -10.51 -20.53
CA LEU A 421 -14.64 -11.23 -20.95
C LEU A 421 -14.46 -11.17 -22.48
N ALA A 422 -15.55 -11.24 -23.25
CA ALA A 422 -15.51 -11.07 -24.70
C ALA A 422 -15.11 -9.65 -25.10
N LEU A 423 -15.66 -8.62 -24.45
CA LEU A 423 -15.26 -7.22 -24.63
C LEU A 423 -13.77 -7.00 -24.32
N GLN A 424 -13.26 -7.60 -23.25
CA GLN A 424 -11.84 -7.54 -22.93
C GLN A 424 -10.97 -8.20 -24.03
N GLN A 425 -11.40 -9.34 -24.59
CA GLN A 425 -10.69 -9.98 -25.69
C GLN A 425 -10.66 -9.11 -26.94
N GLU A 426 -11.74 -8.40 -27.25
CA GLU A 426 -11.81 -7.45 -28.36
C GLU A 426 -10.85 -6.27 -28.16
N ILE A 427 -10.76 -5.71 -26.93
CA ILE A 427 -9.78 -4.69 -26.57
C ILE A 427 -8.35 -5.21 -26.80
N LEU A 428 -8.07 -6.46 -26.41
CA LEU A 428 -6.76 -7.07 -26.60
C LEU A 428 -6.41 -7.32 -28.07
N ALA A 429 -7.39 -7.49 -28.95
CA ALA A 429 -7.13 -7.58 -30.40
C ALA A 429 -6.55 -6.29 -30.97
N HIS A 430 -6.86 -5.15 -30.38
CA HIS A 430 -6.33 -3.82 -30.76
C HIS A 430 -5.15 -3.34 -29.90
N ALA A 431 -4.60 -4.19 -29.01
CA ALA A 431 -3.63 -3.82 -27.98
C ALA A 431 -2.38 -3.12 -28.54
N ASP A 432 -1.81 -3.59 -29.64
CA ASP A 432 -0.60 -3.01 -30.23
C ASP A 432 -0.89 -1.63 -30.88
N GLU A 433 -2.04 -1.46 -31.52
CA GLU A 433 -2.51 -0.21 -32.11
C GLU A 433 -2.77 0.83 -31.02
N TRP A 434 -3.62 0.51 -30.06
CA TRP A 434 -4.05 1.45 -29.02
C TRP A 434 -2.97 1.80 -28.02
N ASN A 435 -2.12 0.84 -27.64
CA ASN A 435 -0.94 1.13 -26.82
C ASN A 435 0.04 2.10 -27.52
N SER A 436 0.09 2.08 -28.85
CA SER A 436 0.90 3.02 -29.62
C SER A 436 0.21 4.38 -29.76
N ALA A 437 -1.10 4.41 -29.95
CA ALA A 437 -1.89 5.63 -30.14
C ALA A 437 -2.03 6.43 -28.83
N SER A 438 -2.38 5.78 -27.71
CA SER A 438 -2.50 6.42 -26.40
C SER A 438 -1.21 7.07 -25.91
N LYS A 439 -0.05 6.63 -26.44
CA LYS A 439 1.28 7.19 -26.17
C LYS A 439 1.66 8.38 -27.06
N LYS A 440 0.84 8.71 -28.07
CA LYS A 440 1.18 9.70 -29.10
C LYS A 440 0.41 11.02 -29.06
N THR A 441 -0.20 11.41 -27.97
CA THR A 441 -0.93 12.69 -27.88
C THR A 441 -2.45 12.66 -28.16
N VAL A 442 -3.03 11.50 -28.32
CA VAL A 442 -4.48 11.37 -28.46
C VAL A 442 -5.10 11.29 -27.06
N ASP A 443 -6.22 11.94 -26.85
CA ASP A 443 -7.01 11.76 -25.64
C ASP A 443 -7.51 10.34 -25.56
N TYR A 444 -7.73 9.85 -24.34
CA TYR A 444 -8.11 8.48 -24.07
C TYR A 444 -9.05 8.37 -22.87
N THR A 445 -9.85 7.32 -22.85
CA THR A 445 -10.63 6.90 -21.67
C THR A 445 -10.02 5.65 -21.05
N MET A 446 -10.05 5.59 -19.72
CA MET A 446 -9.57 4.44 -18.97
C MET A 446 -10.71 3.49 -18.66
N VAL A 447 -10.59 2.24 -19.09
CA VAL A 447 -11.53 1.16 -18.82
C VAL A 447 -10.89 0.15 -17.88
N ARG A 448 -11.55 -0.19 -16.79
CA ARG A 448 -11.05 -1.13 -15.77
C ARG A 448 -11.87 -2.41 -15.73
N PHE A 449 -11.16 -3.52 -15.58
CA PHE A 449 -11.75 -4.83 -15.33
C PHE A 449 -11.10 -5.42 -14.07
N SER A 450 -11.90 -5.97 -13.16
CA SER A 450 -11.44 -6.60 -11.94
C SER A 450 -12.15 -7.95 -11.78
N TYR A 451 -11.39 -9.02 -11.69
CA TYR A 451 -11.90 -10.39 -11.56
C TYR A 451 -11.37 -11.00 -10.26
N LYS A 452 -12.25 -11.46 -9.40
CA LYS A 452 -11.91 -12.33 -8.29
C LYS A 452 -12.06 -13.78 -8.73
N LEU A 453 -11.02 -14.57 -8.58
CA LEU A 453 -11.02 -15.96 -9.00
C LEU A 453 -11.39 -16.88 -7.84
N LYS A 454 -12.03 -18.02 -8.13
CA LYS A 454 -12.42 -19.06 -7.15
C LYS A 454 -11.23 -19.60 -6.32
N ASN A 455 -10.00 -19.45 -6.80
CA ASN A 455 -8.80 -19.81 -6.05
C ASN A 455 -8.30 -18.71 -5.09
N GLY A 456 -9.07 -17.63 -4.91
CA GLY A 456 -8.74 -16.49 -4.06
C GLY A 456 -7.80 -15.45 -4.69
N ASN A 457 -7.34 -15.66 -5.92
CA ASN A 457 -6.54 -14.68 -6.65
C ASN A 457 -7.43 -13.63 -7.30
N SER A 458 -6.85 -12.46 -7.58
CA SER A 458 -7.53 -11.40 -8.33
C SER A 458 -6.74 -11.04 -9.57
N VAL A 459 -7.46 -10.74 -10.64
CA VAL A 459 -6.90 -10.23 -11.90
C VAL A 459 -7.51 -8.89 -12.18
N ARG A 460 -6.69 -7.86 -12.29
CA ARG A 460 -7.11 -6.50 -12.64
C ARG A 460 -6.44 -6.05 -13.92
N ARG A 461 -7.19 -5.33 -14.72
CA ARG A 461 -6.77 -4.74 -15.98
C ARG A 461 -7.26 -3.31 -16.08
N SER A 462 -6.45 -2.45 -16.69
CA SER A 462 -6.82 -1.06 -16.95
C SER A 462 -6.32 -0.68 -18.34
N TYR A 463 -7.22 -0.56 -19.28
CA TYR A 463 -6.90 -0.26 -20.66
C TYR A 463 -7.13 1.22 -20.94
N LEU A 464 -6.17 1.85 -21.61
CA LEU A 464 -6.31 3.19 -22.14
C LEU A 464 -6.81 3.07 -23.59
N ILE A 465 -8.06 3.39 -23.83
CA ILE A 465 -8.67 3.35 -25.17
C ILE A 465 -8.57 4.75 -25.78
N PRO A 466 -7.77 4.93 -26.84
CA PRO A 466 -7.55 6.24 -27.44
C PRO A 466 -8.77 6.69 -28.27
N TYR A 467 -8.97 7.99 -28.41
CA TYR A 467 -10.02 8.59 -29.25
C TYR A 467 -9.65 8.53 -30.73
N THR A 468 -9.40 7.31 -31.22
CA THR A 468 -9.29 6.96 -32.64
C THR A 468 -10.63 6.39 -33.12
N GLU A 469 -10.85 6.29 -34.42
CA GLU A 469 -12.11 5.73 -34.99
C GLU A 469 -12.42 4.33 -34.40
N SER A 470 -11.42 3.43 -34.32
CA SER A 470 -11.56 2.11 -33.72
C SER A 470 -11.81 2.17 -32.21
N GLY A 471 -11.13 3.07 -31.50
CA GLY A 471 -11.27 3.25 -30.07
C GLY A 471 -12.63 3.84 -29.68
N LEU A 472 -13.10 4.86 -30.41
CA LEU A 472 -14.42 5.46 -30.17
C LEU A 472 -15.55 4.48 -30.43
N THR A 473 -15.44 3.63 -31.47
CA THR A 473 -16.39 2.55 -31.74
C THR A 473 -16.46 1.57 -30.54
N MET A 474 -15.31 1.23 -29.99
CA MET A 474 -15.26 0.34 -28.80
C MET A 474 -15.81 1.03 -27.55
N LEU A 475 -15.49 2.31 -27.33
CA LEU A 475 -16.05 3.09 -26.22
C LEU A 475 -17.58 3.20 -26.31
N ALA A 476 -18.13 3.47 -27.48
CA ALA A 476 -19.58 3.47 -27.72
C ALA A 476 -20.22 2.12 -27.36
N LYS A 477 -19.57 1.00 -27.74
CA LYS A 477 -20.02 -0.35 -27.40
C LYS A 477 -19.97 -0.61 -25.88
N LEU A 478 -18.90 -0.20 -25.20
CA LEU A 478 -18.77 -0.33 -23.76
C LEU A 478 -19.81 0.52 -23.02
N THR A 479 -20.01 1.75 -23.46
CA THR A 479 -21.02 2.66 -22.91
C THR A 479 -22.44 2.11 -23.09
N SER A 480 -22.76 1.56 -24.27
CA SER A 480 -24.08 0.94 -24.49
C SER A 480 -24.29 -0.30 -23.61
N TYR A 481 -23.23 -1.05 -23.32
CA TYR A 481 -23.31 -2.19 -22.40
C TYR A 481 -23.57 -1.72 -20.95
N GLU A 482 -22.83 -0.70 -20.47
CA GLU A 482 -22.97 -0.11 -19.14
C GLU A 482 -24.37 0.47 -18.89
N ARG A 483 -25.04 0.92 -19.94
CA ARG A 483 -26.35 1.61 -19.93
C ARG A 483 -27.56 0.73 -20.12
N THR A 484 -27.40 -0.57 -20.18
CA THR A 484 -28.59 -1.42 -20.22
C THR A 484 -29.43 -1.17 -18.96
N PRO A 485 -30.77 -1.09 -19.06
CA PRO A 485 -31.65 -0.89 -17.90
C PRO A 485 -31.37 -1.87 -16.78
N LYS A 486 -31.07 -3.13 -17.11
CA LYS A 486 -30.71 -4.19 -16.17
C LYS A 486 -29.42 -3.86 -15.38
N GLN A 487 -28.41 -3.28 -16.02
CA GLN A 487 -27.14 -2.92 -15.33
C GLN A 487 -27.33 -1.68 -14.48
N PHE A 488 -28.09 -0.70 -14.96
CA PHE A 488 -28.43 0.50 -14.20
C PHE A 488 -29.23 0.16 -12.93
N GLU A 489 -30.30 -0.64 -13.07
CA GLU A 489 -31.09 -1.14 -11.94
C GLU A 489 -30.21 -1.86 -10.93
N LYS A 490 -29.32 -2.72 -11.40
CA LYS A 490 -28.41 -3.46 -10.54
C LYS A 490 -27.41 -2.56 -9.83
N TYR A 491 -26.88 -1.55 -10.48
CA TYR A 491 -25.92 -0.62 -9.87
C TYR A 491 -26.59 0.28 -8.84
N TYR A 492 -27.73 0.86 -9.17
CA TYR A 492 -28.41 1.87 -8.35
C TYR A 492 -29.52 1.29 -7.45
N LEU A 493 -30.22 0.23 -7.86
CA LEU A 493 -31.47 -0.24 -7.23
C LEU A 493 -31.44 -1.72 -6.79
N SER A 494 -30.31 -2.42 -6.89
CA SER A 494 -30.21 -3.88 -6.61
C SER A 494 -30.44 -4.23 -5.14
N ASP A 495 -30.53 -5.55 -4.86
CA ASP A 495 -30.52 -6.13 -3.50
C ASP A 495 -29.41 -5.61 -2.60
N TYR A 496 -28.33 -5.13 -3.18
CA TYR A 496 -27.26 -4.44 -2.49
C TYR A 496 -27.76 -3.17 -1.81
N TYR A 497 -28.68 -2.41 -2.44
CA TYR A 497 -29.35 -1.24 -1.84
C TYR A 497 -30.49 -1.65 -0.89
N ASN A 498 -31.23 -2.69 -1.20
CA ASN A 498 -32.32 -3.18 -0.36
C ASN A 498 -31.87 -3.65 1.03
N ASN A 499 -30.58 -3.95 1.20
CA ASN A 499 -29.99 -4.33 2.47
C ASN A 499 -29.28 -3.16 3.19
N ARG A 500 -29.39 -1.93 2.70
CA ARG A 500 -28.80 -0.73 3.31
C ARG A 500 -29.85 0.04 4.09
N TYR A 501 -29.44 0.57 5.24
CA TYR A 501 -30.26 1.56 5.93
C TYR A 501 -30.06 2.91 5.26
N TYR A 502 -31.14 3.64 5.02
CA TYR A 502 -31.07 5.03 4.59
C TYR A 502 -30.49 5.88 5.71
N VAL A 503 -29.52 6.74 5.38
CA VAL A 503 -28.81 7.56 6.36
C VAL A 503 -28.99 9.04 6.08
N SER A 504 -28.93 9.43 4.80
CA SER A 504 -29.06 10.83 4.40
C SER A 504 -29.41 10.93 2.93
N GLY A 505 -30.11 11.99 2.54
CA GLY A 505 -30.36 12.29 1.15
C GLY A 505 -30.66 13.76 0.95
N GLY A 506 -30.57 14.18 -0.28
CA GLY A 506 -30.87 15.53 -0.67
C GLY A 506 -30.96 15.69 -2.18
N PHE A 507 -31.74 16.66 -2.57
CA PHE A 507 -31.86 17.09 -3.94
C PHE A 507 -31.00 18.31 -4.18
N ASP A 508 -30.10 18.20 -5.16
CA ASP A 508 -29.27 19.33 -5.58
C ASP A 508 -29.97 20.04 -6.75
N LEU A 509 -30.54 21.19 -6.46
CA LEU A 509 -31.26 21.98 -7.45
C LEU A 509 -30.28 22.88 -8.19
N ASN A 510 -30.04 22.60 -9.46
CA ASN A 510 -29.28 23.43 -10.38
C ASN A 510 -27.85 23.77 -9.89
N TYR A 511 -27.21 22.83 -9.18
CA TYR A 511 -25.89 23.03 -8.53
C TYR A 511 -25.83 24.24 -7.55
N ALA A 512 -26.95 24.82 -7.18
CA ALA A 512 -27.01 26.04 -6.38
C ALA A 512 -27.58 25.82 -4.98
N HIS A 513 -28.54 24.92 -4.83
CA HIS A 513 -29.27 24.70 -3.59
C HIS A 513 -29.40 23.21 -3.29
N TYR A 514 -28.78 22.77 -2.22
CA TYR A 514 -28.98 21.43 -1.67
C TYR A 514 -30.16 21.40 -0.72
N ILE A 515 -31.18 20.62 -1.05
CA ILE A 515 -32.41 20.47 -0.27
C ILE A 515 -32.40 19.07 0.36
N PRO A 516 -32.13 18.95 1.68
CA PRO A 516 -32.16 17.65 2.35
C PRO A 516 -33.58 17.11 2.45
N PHE A 517 -33.72 15.79 2.39
CA PHE A 517 -35.00 15.10 2.56
C PHE A 517 -34.89 13.89 3.50
N GLY A 518 -36.02 13.48 4.09
CA GLY A 518 -36.13 12.37 5.02
C GLY A 518 -36.46 11.04 4.33
N ASP A 519 -36.54 9.96 5.14
CA ASP A 519 -36.72 8.57 4.68
C ASP A 519 -37.98 8.39 3.82
N ASP A 520 -39.12 9.00 4.23
CA ASP A 520 -40.38 8.87 3.47
C ASP A 520 -40.24 9.45 2.05
N THR A 521 -39.63 10.61 1.93
CA THR A 521 -39.35 11.27 0.64
C THR A 521 -38.36 10.46 -0.18
N ALA A 522 -37.32 9.90 0.46
CA ALA A 522 -36.34 9.07 -0.22
C ALA A 522 -37.00 7.84 -0.87
N GLN A 523 -37.93 7.19 -0.18
CA GLN A 523 -38.62 6.03 -0.73
C GLN A 523 -39.49 6.39 -1.95
N VAL A 524 -40.22 7.51 -1.88
CA VAL A 524 -41.02 7.99 -3.02
C VAL A 524 -40.14 8.27 -4.24
N LEU A 525 -39.00 8.90 -4.03
CA LEU A 525 -38.05 9.19 -5.12
C LEU A 525 -37.41 7.91 -5.68
N LEU A 526 -37.05 6.95 -4.83
CA LEU A 526 -36.50 5.67 -5.28
C LEU A 526 -37.52 4.85 -6.11
N ASP A 527 -38.78 4.81 -5.67
CA ASP A 527 -39.84 4.13 -6.40
C ASP A 527 -40.09 4.79 -7.78
N ALA A 528 -40.06 6.13 -7.84
CA ALA A 528 -40.21 6.87 -9.10
C ALA A 528 -39.00 6.63 -10.04
N ILE A 529 -37.78 6.62 -9.48
CA ILE A 529 -36.55 6.30 -10.24
C ILE A 529 -36.64 4.88 -10.79
N GLN A 530 -37.10 3.91 -9.99
CA GLN A 530 -37.28 2.52 -10.46
C GLN A 530 -38.25 2.42 -11.65
N GLN A 531 -39.36 3.16 -11.58
CA GLN A 531 -40.31 3.19 -12.71
C GLN A 531 -39.67 3.80 -13.96
N ASP A 532 -38.96 4.92 -13.84
CA ASP A 532 -38.24 5.55 -14.95
C ASP A 532 -37.15 4.66 -15.54
N VAL A 533 -36.49 3.82 -14.73
CA VAL A 533 -35.53 2.81 -15.19
C VAL A 533 -36.23 1.70 -15.97
N GLU A 534 -37.32 1.15 -15.46
CA GLU A 534 -38.12 0.09 -16.12
C GLU A 534 -38.66 0.58 -17.46
N GLU A 535 -39.07 1.85 -17.54
CA GLU A 535 -39.55 2.49 -18.77
C GLU A 535 -38.43 2.89 -19.73
N GLY A 536 -37.15 2.80 -19.29
CA GLY A 536 -35.99 3.22 -20.08
C GLY A 536 -35.82 4.75 -20.20
N ASN A 537 -36.43 5.51 -19.31
CA ASN A 537 -36.40 6.98 -19.28
C ASN A 537 -35.11 7.52 -18.64
N ILE A 538 -34.54 6.82 -17.65
CA ILE A 538 -33.27 7.16 -17.05
C ILE A 538 -32.15 6.68 -17.95
N GLN A 539 -31.31 7.62 -18.39
CA GLN A 539 -30.10 7.35 -19.14
C GLN A 539 -28.93 7.95 -18.36
N ASP A 540 -27.79 7.28 -18.36
CA ASP A 540 -26.58 7.91 -17.86
C ASP A 540 -26.13 8.99 -18.86
N TYR A 541 -25.96 10.20 -18.36
CA TYR A 541 -25.81 11.41 -19.17
C TYR A 541 -24.36 11.76 -19.51
N ASN A 542 -23.37 11.03 -19.00
CA ASN A 542 -21.98 11.21 -19.36
C ASN A 542 -21.61 10.43 -20.63
N LEU A 543 -22.05 10.93 -21.77
CA LEU A 543 -21.78 10.30 -23.07
C LEU A 543 -20.47 10.75 -23.68
N ILE A 544 -19.62 9.80 -24.03
CA ILE A 544 -18.52 10.02 -24.96
C ILE A 544 -19.07 9.83 -26.38
N HIS A 545 -19.09 10.91 -27.16
CA HIS A 545 -19.48 10.85 -28.56
C HIS A 545 -18.37 10.27 -29.43
N ALA A 546 -18.74 9.87 -30.66
CA ALA A 546 -17.78 9.35 -31.63
C ALA A 546 -16.71 10.36 -32.06
N ASP A 547 -16.87 11.64 -31.77
CA ASP A 547 -15.89 12.70 -31.98
C ASP A 547 -14.99 12.96 -30.76
N GLY A 548 -15.22 12.21 -29.65
CA GLY A 548 -14.46 12.34 -28.41
C GLY A 548 -14.94 13.48 -27.51
N SER A 549 -16.01 14.18 -27.88
CA SER A 549 -16.63 15.17 -27.01
C SER A 549 -17.45 14.50 -25.89
N TRP A 550 -17.45 15.12 -24.72
CA TRP A 550 -18.37 14.81 -23.65
C TRP A 550 -19.56 15.73 -23.79
N ASP A 551 -20.67 15.22 -24.25
CA ASP A 551 -21.90 15.98 -24.28
C ASP A 551 -22.88 15.46 -23.25
N SER A 552 -23.39 16.37 -22.46
CA SER A 552 -24.63 16.13 -21.74
C SER A 552 -25.76 16.12 -22.76
N PRO A 553 -26.71 15.16 -22.72
CA PRO A 553 -27.88 15.19 -23.57
C PRO A 553 -28.59 16.54 -23.49
N GLU A 554 -29.17 17.01 -24.61
CA GLU A 554 -29.86 18.30 -24.66
C GLU A 554 -31.03 18.41 -23.68
N ASP A 555 -31.51 17.27 -23.17
CA ASP A 555 -32.63 17.14 -22.24
C ASP A 555 -32.23 16.91 -20.77
N GLN A 556 -30.94 16.93 -20.44
CA GLN A 556 -30.45 16.76 -19.06
C GLN A 556 -30.66 18.04 -18.23
N TYR A 557 -31.18 17.88 -17.02
CA TYR A 557 -31.25 18.95 -16.02
C TYR A 557 -29.94 19.10 -15.27
N SER A 558 -29.68 20.29 -14.77
CA SER A 558 -28.48 20.65 -13.99
C SER A 558 -28.59 20.28 -12.50
N GLY A 559 -29.52 19.40 -12.14
CA GLY A 559 -29.71 18.89 -10.79
C GLY A 559 -29.49 17.39 -10.69
N TYR A 560 -29.31 16.90 -9.48
CA TYR A 560 -29.23 15.46 -9.20
C TYR A 560 -29.77 15.10 -7.82
N VAL A 561 -30.29 13.86 -7.73
CA VAL A 561 -30.79 13.31 -6.47
C VAL A 561 -29.67 12.49 -5.82
N ASN A 562 -29.39 12.79 -4.57
CA ASN A 562 -28.32 12.18 -3.80
C ASN A 562 -28.90 11.27 -2.71
N PHE A 563 -28.38 10.06 -2.62
CA PHE A 563 -28.67 9.12 -1.55
C PHE A 563 -27.38 8.68 -0.88
N GLY A 564 -27.34 8.79 0.45
CA GLY A 564 -26.28 8.19 1.28
C GLY A 564 -26.83 6.98 2.02
N PHE A 565 -26.19 5.83 1.91
CA PHE A 565 -26.63 4.58 2.52
C PHE A 565 -25.59 4.06 3.51
N GLU A 566 -26.03 3.67 4.71
CA GLU A 566 -25.23 2.91 5.65
C GLU A 566 -25.40 1.42 5.37
N ILE A 567 -24.30 0.70 5.27
CA ILE A 567 -24.33 -0.75 5.05
C ILE A 567 -24.25 -1.44 6.41
N PRO A 568 -25.34 -2.12 6.86
CA PRO A 568 -25.31 -2.86 8.12
C PRO A 568 -24.23 -3.93 8.09
N ASN A 569 -23.45 -4.03 9.16
CA ASN A 569 -22.39 -5.03 9.33
C ASN A 569 -21.19 -4.95 8.36
N LYS A 570 -21.11 -3.96 7.50
CA LYS A 570 -19.86 -3.66 6.80
C LYS A 570 -19.00 -2.83 7.74
N THR A 571 -18.15 -3.48 8.50
CA THR A 571 -16.98 -2.82 9.07
C THR A 571 -16.24 -2.13 7.93
N THR A 572 -15.68 -0.94 8.18
CA THR A 572 -14.69 -0.34 7.30
C THR A 572 -13.70 -1.41 6.90
N GLN A 573 -13.96 -2.07 5.79
CA GLN A 573 -13.12 -3.14 5.31
C GLN A 573 -12.01 -2.47 4.54
N TYR A 574 -10.80 -2.59 5.06
CA TYR A 574 -9.63 -2.21 4.30
C TYR A 574 -9.62 -3.05 3.04
N ASP A 575 -9.87 -2.41 1.91
CA ASP A 575 -9.67 -3.06 0.64
C ASP A 575 -8.18 -3.19 0.41
N GLU A 576 -7.69 -4.41 0.61
CA GLU A 576 -6.29 -4.77 0.37
C GLU A 576 -5.85 -4.46 -1.07
N TYR A 577 -6.81 -4.26 -1.97
CA TYR A 577 -6.59 -3.96 -3.37
C TYR A 577 -6.49 -2.46 -3.67
N LEU A 578 -7.23 -1.62 -2.95
CA LEU A 578 -7.19 -0.17 -3.15
C LEU A 578 -6.15 0.53 -2.27
N ASP A 579 -5.57 -0.19 -1.28
CA ASP A 579 -4.75 0.39 -0.20
C ASP A 579 -5.49 1.49 0.58
N GLU A 580 -6.83 1.46 0.54
CA GLU A 580 -7.73 2.43 1.14
C GLU A 580 -8.78 1.74 2.01
N TYR A 581 -9.23 2.43 3.05
CA TYR A 581 -10.41 2.04 3.80
C TYR A 581 -11.65 2.43 3.01
N ILE A 582 -12.40 1.45 2.50
CA ILE A 582 -13.73 1.71 1.97
C ILE A 582 -14.62 2.08 3.15
N GLN A 583 -15.13 3.29 3.16
CA GLN A 583 -16.08 3.72 4.20
C GLN A 583 -17.31 2.83 4.18
N ALA A 584 -17.88 2.60 5.35
CA ALA A 584 -19.08 1.76 5.52
C ALA A 584 -20.36 2.37 4.92
N GLY A 585 -20.28 3.57 4.38
CA GLY A 585 -21.34 4.26 3.66
C GLY A 585 -21.06 4.29 2.16
N ASP A 586 -22.09 4.20 1.38
CA ASP A 586 -22.05 4.41 -0.07
C ASP A 586 -22.91 5.62 -0.41
N TYR A 587 -22.47 6.34 -1.43
CA TYR A 587 -23.13 7.55 -1.88
C TYR A 587 -23.49 7.38 -3.34
N CYS A 588 -24.75 7.64 -3.67
CA CYS A 588 -25.27 7.53 -5.03
C CYS A 588 -25.85 8.88 -5.45
N SER A 589 -25.40 9.39 -6.61
CA SER A 589 -25.96 10.58 -7.25
C SER A 589 -26.60 10.19 -8.57
N ILE A 590 -27.85 10.52 -8.75
CA ILE A 590 -28.61 10.20 -9.94
C ILE A 590 -28.94 11.48 -10.69
N SER A 591 -28.38 11.60 -11.89
CA SER A 591 -28.73 12.65 -12.85
C SER A 591 -29.97 12.23 -13.66
N PHE A 592 -30.78 13.18 -14.07
CA PHE A 592 -32.03 12.94 -14.78
C PHE A 592 -32.30 14.01 -15.83
N GLY A 593 -33.24 13.73 -16.73
CA GLY A 593 -33.61 14.65 -17.79
C GLY A 593 -35.11 14.68 -18.02
N LYS A 594 -35.55 15.40 -19.05
CA LYS A 594 -36.97 15.63 -19.38
C LYS A 594 -37.80 14.36 -19.56
N LYS A 595 -37.15 13.24 -19.88
CA LYS A 595 -37.81 11.94 -20.07
C LYS A 595 -38.20 11.27 -18.75
N CYS A 596 -37.52 11.60 -17.65
CA CYS A 596 -37.75 11.02 -16.33
C CYS A 596 -39.00 11.61 -15.68
N ARG A 597 -40.16 11.33 -16.29
CA ARG A 597 -41.43 11.93 -15.86
C ARG A 597 -41.84 11.49 -14.47
N ASN A 598 -41.67 10.23 -14.14
CA ASN A 598 -42.01 9.71 -12.83
C ASN A 598 -41.20 10.40 -11.72
N LEU A 599 -39.91 10.59 -11.95
CA LEU A 599 -39.05 11.28 -10.99
C LEU A 599 -39.40 12.79 -10.87
N ILE A 600 -39.69 13.47 -11.99
CA ILE A 600 -40.09 14.88 -11.98
C ILE A 600 -41.41 15.06 -11.21
N ASP A 601 -42.39 14.21 -11.47
CA ASP A 601 -43.67 14.25 -10.76
C ASP A 601 -43.51 13.97 -9.25
N ALA A 602 -42.63 13.03 -8.88
CA ALA A 602 -42.27 12.76 -7.47
C ALA A 602 -41.55 13.93 -6.79
N LEU A 603 -40.68 14.65 -7.49
CA LEU A 603 -40.03 15.86 -6.97
C LEU A 603 -41.05 16.97 -6.68
N VAL A 604 -42.09 17.11 -7.52
CA VAL A 604 -43.19 18.06 -7.30
C VAL A 604 -44.08 17.59 -6.16
N GLU A 605 -44.47 16.30 -6.13
CA GLU A 605 -45.34 15.72 -5.09
C GLU A 605 -44.70 15.82 -3.70
N THR A 606 -43.41 15.63 -3.59
CA THR A 606 -42.65 15.74 -2.34
C THR A 606 -42.36 17.20 -1.94
N GLY A 607 -42.67 18.16 -2.81
CA GLY A 607 -42.45 19.59 -2.57
C GLY A 607 -40.98 20.03 -2.63
N LEU A 608 -40.11 19.23 -3.22
CA LEU A 608 -38.69 19.57 -3.47
C LEU A 608 -38.55 20.61 -4.57
N ILE A 609 -39.49 20.63 -5.53
CA ILE A 609 -39.68 21.68 -6.54
C ILE A 609 -41.15 22.07 -6.59
N ASN A 610 -41.47 23.28 -7.07
CA ASN A 610 -42.86 23.70 -7.24
C ASN A 610 -43.45 23.29 -8.59
N SER A 611 -42.60 23.26 -9.63
CA SER A 611 -42.94 22.83 -10.98
C SER A 611 -41.69 22.46 -11.75
N GLU A 612 -41.85 21.83 -12.93
CA GLU A 612 -40.75 21.52 -13.86
C GLU A 612 -39.97 22.80 -14.28
N ASP A 613 -40.60 23.97 -14.23
CA ASP A 613 -39.95 25.24 -14.58
C ASP A 613 -38.83 25.64 -13.60
N ASP A 614 -38.78 25.05 -12.40
CA ASP A 614 -37.70 25.25 -11.43
C ASP A 614 -36.39 24.56 -11.86
N LEU A 615 -36.47 23.59 -12.82
CA LEU A 615 -35.34 22.84 -13.32
C LEU A 615 -34.73 23.54 -14.53
N ILE A 616 -33.42 23.77 -14.49
CA ILE A 616 -32.64 24.38 -15.57
C ILE A 616 -31.89 23.30 -16.33
N LEU A 617 -31.89 23.38 -17.65
CA LEU A 617 -31.09 22.47 -18.47
C LEU A 617 -29.60 22.74 -18.31
N LEU A 618 -28.81 21.70 -18.24
CA LEU A 618 -27.36 21.81 -18.04
C LEU A 618 -26.71 22.69 -19.12
N LYS A 619 -27.13 22.57 -20.38
CA LYS A 619 -26.63 23.41 -21.48
C LYS A 619 -26.99 24.91 -21.34
N GLU A 620 -28.11 25.23 -20.74
CA GLU A 620 -28.53 26.61 -20.48
C GLU A 620 -27.70 27.24 -19.37
N GLN A 621 -27.41 26.47 -18.32
CA GLN A 621 -26.58 26.91 -17.22
C GLN A 621 -25.13 27.16 -17.63
N ASP A 622 -24.55 26.26 -18.44
CA ASP A 622 -23.20 26.44 -18.99
C ASP A 622 -23.09 27.68 -19.87
N ALA A 623 -24.14 28.00 -20.64
CA ALA A 623 -24.19 29.22 -21.46
C ALA A 623 -24.23 30.50 -20.61
N GLU A 624 -24.93 30.50 -19.47
CA GLU A 624 -24.95 31.64 -18.53
C GLU A 624 -23.61 31.87 -17.84
N VAL A 625 -22.92 30.79 -17.44
CA VAL A 625 -21.59 30.88 -16.81
C VAL A 625 -20.55 31.41 -17.80
N VAL A 626 -20.56 30.95 -19.03
CA VAL A 626 -19.65 31.45 -20.08
C VAL A 626 -19.98 32.90 -20.45
N GLY A 627 -21.27 33.29 -20.49
CA GLY A 627 -21.71 34.68 -20.72
C GLY A 627 -21.34 35.66 -19.62
N SER A 628 -21.15 35.20 -18.38
CA SER A 628 -20.75 36.00 -17.23
C SER A 628 -19.23 36.24 -17.10
N ILE A 629 -18.42 35.49 -17.85
CA ILE A 629 -16.94 35.58 -17.86
C ILE A 629 -16.41 36.44 -19.01
N ASN A 630 -17.24 36.78 -19.99
CA ASN A 630 -16.94 37.72 -21.08
C ASN A 630 -17.53 39.11 -20.79
#